data_353183e25a102af6fee1b6de146a194e
#
_entry.id   353183e25a102af6fee1b6de146a194e
#
_cell.length_a   1.000
_cell.length_b   1.000
_cell.length_c   1.000
_cell.angle_alpha   90.00
_cell.angle_beta   90.00
_cell.angle_gamma   90.00
#
_symmetry.space_group_name_H-M   'P 1'
#
loop_
_entity.id
_entity.type
_entity.pdbx_description
1 polymer ?
#
loop_
_entity_poly.entity_id
_entity_poly.type
_entity_poly.pdbx_seq_one_letter_code
_entity_poly.pdbx_strand_id
1 'polypeptide(L)'
;CSTARVMEEIYKILRSGASALTMDTLYHSSLLAHLAPEIAGHLDAHGHDLASSPLGNRLTALDRLTSSGRIWTNGVLLAVLFSDIVPVSAHPPGGKNPPSDDRLLHDAAGILDPISRRMNFSRLNKEQLVRILTSQRKFANPAKKPPQALQAICRKEYFRDALDFFEIACLASGISTDDVAIWREVAVNLPRPGVQRRGVRVRRKGEARPAEPKQAENPAPSGETAPAKKKRRRGPRRRPRTDTAE
;
A
#
# COMPACT_ATOMS: atom_id res chain seq x y z
N CYS A 1 -7.48 -29.28 -14.79
CA CYS A 1 -6.34 -28.38 -14.61
C CYS A 1 -6.43 -27.75 -13.23
N SER A 2 -5.32 -27.59 -12.51
CA SER A 2 -5.38 -26.93 -11.18
C SER A 2 -5.48 -25.41 -11.35
N THR A 3 -6.26 -24.75 -10.49
CA THR A 3 -6.43 -23.28 -10.52
C THR A 3 -5.10 -22.53 -10.39
N ALA A 4 -4.12 -23.09 -9.67
CA ALA A 4 -2.77 -22.52 -9.57
C ALA A 4 -2.08 -22.46 -10.94
N ARG A 5 -2.18 -23.51 -11.78
CA ARG A 5 -1.62 -23.51 -13.13
C ARG A 5 -2.31 -22.51 -14.03
N VAL A 6 -3.64 -22.37 -13.92
CA VAL A 6 -4.39 -21.35 -14.66
C VAL A 6 -3.87 -19.95 -14.34
N MET A 7 -3.62 -19.64 -13.07
CA MET A 7 -3.07 -18.34 -12.69
C MET A 7 -1.66 -18.10 -13.23
N GLU A 8 -0.81 -19.12 -13.24
CA GLU A 8 0.54 -19.01 -13.84
C GLU A 8 0.46 -18.70 -15.35
N GLU A 9 -0.47 -19.34 -16.07
CA GLU A 9 -0.68 -19.04 -17.50
C GLU A 9 -1.23 -17.62 -17.70
N ILE A 10 -2.15 -17.15 -16.85
CA ILE A 10 -2.62 -15.77 -16.90
C ILE A 10 -1.45 -14.79 -16.69
N TYR A 11 -0.56 -15.04 -15.70
CA TYR A 11 0.62 -14.19 -15.51
C TYR A 11 1.59 -14.22 -16.69
N LYS A 12 1.75 -15.37 -17.38
CA LYS A 12 2.56 -15.46 -18.59
C LYS A 12 1.95 -14.65 -19.72
N ILE A 13 0.64 -14.74 -19.93
CA ILE A 13 -0.10 -13.93 -20.92
C ILE A 13 0.15 -12.43 -20.63
N LEU A 14 -0.03 -11.99 -19.40
CA LEU A 14 0.14 -10.58 -19.02
C LEU A 14 1.58 -10.07 -19.16
N ARG A 15 2.57 -10.95 -19.13
CA ARG A 15 3.99 -10.61 -19.33
C ARG A 15 4.48 -10.78 -20.76
N SER A 16 3.64 -11.27 -21.66
CA SER A 16 4.05 -11.61 -23.03
C SER A 16 4.32 -10.38 -23.92
N GLY A 17 3.76 -9.21 -23.57
CA GLY A 17 3.72 -8.05 -24.45
C GLY A 17 2.64 -8.12 -25.54
N ALA A 18 1.75 -9.14 -25.47
CA ALA A 18 0.61 -9.33 -26.34
C ALA A 18 -0.67 -9.67 -25.53
N SER A 19 -0.74 -9.14 -24.31
CA SER A 19 -1.81 -9.47 -23.36
C SER A 19 -3.18 -8.97 -23.83
N ALA A 20 -3.25 -7.80 -24.46
CA ALA A 20 -4.49 -7.24 -24.98
C ALA A 20 -5.11 -8.16 -26.03
N LEU A 21 -4.34 -8.56 -27.05
CA LEU A 21 -4.81 -9.45 -28.10
C LEU A 21 -5.19 -10.83 -27.57
N THR A 22 -4.39 -11.39 -26.67
CA THR A 22 -4.64 -12.72 -26.11
C THR A 22 -5.91 -12.73 -25.24
N MET A 23 -6.09 -11.73 -24.40
CA MET A 23 -7.28 -11.61 -23.55
C MET A 23 -8.55 -11.35 -24.37
N ASP A 24 -8.44 -10.59 -25.47
CA ASP A 24 -9.52 -10.37 -26.42
C ASP A 24 -9.93 -11.70 -27.09
N THR A 25 -8.98 -12.48 -27.55
CA THR A 25 -9.22 -13.83 -28.09
C THR A 25 -9.90 -14.75 -27.09
N LEU A 26 -9.47 -14.72 -25.82
CA LEU A 26 -10.09 -15.49 -24.72
C LEU A 26 -11.53 -15.03 -24.45
N TYR A 27 -11.81 -13.73 -24.56
CA TYR A 27 -13.15 -13.19 -24.38
C TYR A 27 -14.09 -13.65 -25.52
N HIS A 28 -13.70 -13.46 -26.77
CA HIS A 28 -14.52 -13.85 -27.94
C HIS A 28 -14.70 -15.35 -28.07
N SER A 29 -13.75 -16.16 -27.61
CA SER A 29 -13.90 -17.63 -27.56
C SER A 29 -14.70 -18.14 -26.36
N SER A 30 -15.23 -17.23 -25.51
CA SER A 30 -15.93 -17.54 -24.26
C SER A 30 -15.05 -18.24 -23.20
N LEU A 31 -13.75 -18.44 -23.46
CA LEU A 31 -12.83 -19.05 -22.49
C LEU A 31 -12.60 -18.16 -21.28
N LEU A 32 -12.65 -16.84 -21.43
CA LEU A 32 -12.49 -15.89 -20.33
C LEU A 32 -13.58 -16.06 -19.28
N ALA A 33 -14.82 -16.40 -19.69
CA ALA A 33 -15.93 -16.65 -18.76
C ALA A 33 -15.66 -17.87 -17.84
N HIS A 34 -14.87 -18.84 -18.32
CA HIS A 34 -14.47 -19.99 -17.51
C HIS A 34 -13.24 -19.71 -16.64
N LEU A 35 -12.29 -18.91 -17.15
CA LEU A 35 -11.03 -18.60 -16.45
C LEU A 35 -11.21 -17.51 -15.40
N ALA A 36 -11.92 -16.45 -15.74
CA ALA A 36 -12.13 -15.27 -14.92
C ALA A 36 -13.56 -14.71 -15.12
N PRO A 37 -14.61 -15.43 -14.64
CA PRO A 37 -16.01 -15.06 -14.86
C PRO A 37 -16.34 -13.66 -14.32
N GLU A 38 -15.66 -13.16 -13.31
CA GLU A 38 -15.88 -11.80 -12.81
C GLU A 38 -15.47 -10.73 -13.83
N ILE A 39 -14.41 -10.99 -14.60
CA ILE A 39 -13.95 -10.08 -15.66
C ILE A 39 -14.91 -10.14 -16.83
N ALA A 40 -15.25 -11.35 -17.31
CA ALA A 40 -16.19 -11.53 -18.40
C ALA A 40 -17.56 -10.93 -18.06
N GLY A 41 -18.11 -11.24 -16.89
CA GLY A 41 -19.39 -10.71 -16.45
C GLY A 41 -19.39 -9.19 -16.26
N HIS A 42 -18.25 -8.58 -15.86
CA HIS A 42 -18.12 -7.14 -15.82
C HIS A 42 -18.17 -6.51 -17.21
N LEU A 43 -17.48 -7.10 -18.20
CA LEU A 43 -17.51 -6.64 -19.59
C LEU A 43 -18.91 -6.75 -20.18
N ASP A 44 -19.57 -7.90 -20.01
CA ASP A 44 -20.94 -8.15 -20.49
C ASP A 44 -21.96 -7.19 -19.88
N ALA A 45 -21.87 -6.94 -18.57
CA ALA A 45 -22.78 -6.04 -17.86
C ALA A 45 -22.67 -4.58 -18.31
N HIS A 46 -21.51 -4.17 -18.82
CA HIS A 46 -21.28 -2.80 -19.30
C HIS A 46 -21.37 -2.68 -20.83
N GLY A 47 -21.69 -3.77 -21.54
CA GLY A 47 -21.80 -3.78 -22.99
C GLY A 47 -20.50 -3.43 -23.72
N HIS A 48 -19.36 -3.72 -23.07
CA HIS A 48 -18.05 -3.42 -23.64
C HIS A 48 -17.47 -4.63 -24.39
N ASP A 49 -17.03 -4.40 -25.60
CA ASP A 49 -16.02 -5.22 -26.23
C ASP A 49 -14.68 -5.00 -25.49
N LEU A 50 -13.92 -6.07 -25.24
CA LEU A 50 -12.70 -5.97 -24.44
C LEU A 50 -11.72 -4.96 -25.02
N ALA A 51 -11.56 -4.93 -26.34
CA ALA A 51 -10.63 -4.03 -27.02
C ALA A 51 -10.94 -2.53 -26.76
N SER A 52 -12.22 -2.16 -26.62
CA SER A 52 -12.66 -0.79 -26.36
C SER A 52 -12.87 -0.48 -24.87
N SER A 53 -12.75 -1.49 -24.01
CA SER A 53 -12.99 -1.34 -22.56
C SER A 53 -11.83 -0.65 -21.83
N PRO A 54 -12.07 -0.12 -20.62
CA PRO A 54 -10.99 0.36 -19.76
C PRO A 54 -9.93 -0.72 -19.48
N LEU A 55 -10.33 -1.98 -19.34
CA LEU A 55 -9.41 -3.11 -19.22
C LEU A 55 -8.53 -3.27 -20.46
N GLY A 56 -9.11 -3.26 -21.67
CA GLY A 56 -8.38 -3.38 -22.93
C GLY A 56 -7.34 -2.26 -23.10
N ASN A 57 -7.71 -1.03 -22.76
CA ASN A 57 -6.79 0.10 -22.78
C ASN A 57 -5.62 -0.09 -21.81
N ARG A 58 -5.86 -0.63 -20.59
CA ARG A 58 -4.78 -0.94 -19.65
C ARG A 58 -3.89 -2.09 -20.10
N LEU A 59 -4.46 -3.11 -20.72
CA LEU A 59 -3.67 -4.22 -21.32
C LEU A 59 -2.78 -3.70 -22.44
N THR A 60 -3.30 -2.84 -23.31
CA THR A 60 -2.50 -2.20 -24.38
C THR A 60 -1.37 -1.34 -23.80
N ALA A 61 -1.63 -0.56 -22.76
CA ALA A 61 -0.60 0.20 -22.06
C ALA A 61 0.46 -0.71 -21.39
N LEU A 62 0.01 -1.80 -20.77
CA LEU A 62 0.88 -2.83 -20.18
C LEU A 62 1.80 -3.44 -21.23
N ASP A 63 1.26 -3.85 -22.39
CA ASP A 63 2.01 -4.47 -23.49
C ASP A 63 3.06 -3.51 -24.05
N ARG A 64 2.71 -2.25 -24.25
CA ARG A 64 3.65 -1.20 -24.68
C ARG A 64 4.83 -1.04 -23.73
N LEU A 65 4.56 -1.00 -22.41
CA LEU A 65 5.61 -0.87 -21.41
C LEU A 65 6.43 -2.16 -21.27
N THR A 66 5.80 -3.32 -21.39
CA THR A 66 6.47 -4.63 -21.39
C THR A 66 7.45 -4.74 -22.56
N SER A 67 7.04 -4.31 -23.75
CA SER A 67 7.90 -4.28 -24.95
C SER A 67 9.09 -3.34 -24.81
N SER A 68 9.03 -2.35 -23.91
CA SER A 68 10.17 -1.49 -23.53
C SER A 68 11.10 -2.11 -22.48
N GLY A 69 10.90 -3.37 -22.11
CA GLY A 69 11.73 -4.12 -21.17
C GLY A 69 11.30 -3.99 -19.70
N ARG A 70 10.09 -3.48 -19.41
CA ARG A 70 9.57 -3.42 -18.04
C ARG A 70 9.18 -4.80 -17.53
N ILE A 71 9.44 -5.05 -16.25
CA ILE A 71 9.09 -6.29 -15.56
C ILE A 71 8.08 -5.97 -14.46
N TRP A 72 7.05 -6.80 -14.33
CA TRP A 72 5.91 -6.56 -13.47
C TRP A 72 5.80 -7.58 -12.35
N THR A 73 5.45 -7.12 -11.15
CA THR A 73 5.06 -8.00 -10.04
C THR A 73 3.66 -8.58 -10.29
N ASN A 74 3.34 -9.71 -9.66
CA ASN A 74 2.00 -10.28 -9.74
C ASN A 74 0.93 -9.31 -9.23
N GLY A 75 1.26 -8.49 -8.23
CA GLY A 75 0.35 -7.47 -7.69
C GLY A 75 -0.07 -6.43 -8.73
N VAL A 76 0.88 -5.95 -9.55
CA VAL A 76 0.59 -5.00 -10.65
C VAL A 76 -0.28 -5.66 -11.72
N LEU A 77 0.05 -6.89 -12.12
CA LEU A 77 -0.72 -7.63 -13.13
C LEU A 77 -2.16 -7.87 -12.69
N LEU A 78 -2.36 -8.23 -11.42
CA LEU A 78 -3.70 -8.36 -10.85
C LEU A 78 -4.43 -7.01 -10.77
N ALA A 79 -3.73 -5.92 -10.47
CA ALA A 79 -4.33 -4.59 -10.46
C ALA A 79 -4.83 -4.18 -11.85
N VAL A 80 -4.10 -4.50 -12.90
CA VAL A 80 -4.55 -4.28 -14.29
C VAL A 80 -5.86 -5.04 -14.57
N LEU A 81 -5.97 -6.29 -14.12
CA LEU A 81 -7.15 -7.14 -14.37
C LEU A 81 -8.38 -6.73 -13.56
N PHE A 82 -8.20 -6.38 -12.27
CA PHE A 82 -9.31 -6.26 -11.32
C PHE A 82 -9.66 -4.84 -10.91
N SER A 83 -9.00 -3.81 -11.46
CA SER A 83 -9.24 -2.42 -11.07
C SER A 83 -10.65 -1.91 -11.35
N ASP A 84 -11.34 -2.43 -12.37
CA ASP A 84 -12.72 -2.04 -12.68
C ASP A 84 -13.75 -2.74 -11.76
N ILE A 85 -13.40 -3.93 -11.27
CA ILE A 85 -14.26 -4.72 -10.39
C ILE A 85 -14.23 -4.19 -8.96
N VAL A 86 -13.12 -3.54 -8.56
CA VAL A 86 -12.94 -2.98 -7.22
C VAL A 86 -13.13 -1.46 -7.26
N PRO A 87 -14.29 -0.92 -6.90
CA PRO A 87 -14.59 0.52 -7.02
C PRO A 87 -13.89 1.34 -5.93
N VAL A 88 -12.57 1.43 -5.99
CA VAL A 88 -11.75 2.15 -4.98
C VAL A 88 -11.86 3.65 -5.13
N SER A 89 -12.29 4.14 -6.29
CA SER A 89 -12.39 5.58 -6.60
C SER A 89 -13.78 6.15 -6.37
N ALA A 90 -14.79 5.32 -6.17
CA ALA A 90 -16.16 5.78 -6.03
C ALA A 90 -16.38 6.41 -4.64
N HIS A 91 -16.70 7.70 -4.61
CA HIS A 91 -17.31 8.30 -3.44
C HIS A 91 -18.67 7.64 -3.22
N PRO A 92 -19.00 7.20 -1.99
CA PRO A 92 -20.34 6.70 -1.73
C PRO A 92 -21.35 7.80 -2.10
N PRO A 93 -22.45 7.48 -2.80
CA PRO A 93 -23.45 8.46 -3.14
C PRO A 93 -23.96 9.14 -1.85
N GLY A 94 -23.84 10.46 -1.77
CA GLY A 94 -24.23 11.27 -0.61
C GLY A 94 -23.19 11.46 0.48
N GLY A 95 -21.98 10.88 0.39
CA GLY A 95 -20.91 11.09 1.35
C GLY A 95 -20.20 12.43 1.18
N LYS A 96 -20.23 13.30 2.20
CA LYS A 96 -19.54 14.60 2.19
C LYS A 96 -18.01 14.48 2.30
N ASN A 97 -17.49 13.34 2.81
CA ASN A 97 -16.07 13.11 3.01
C ASN A 97 -15.60 11.86 2.24
N PRO A 98 -14.37 11.87 1.69
CA PRO A 98 -13.79 10.67 1.09
C PRO A 98 -13.67 9.56 2.15
N PRO A 99 -13.87 8.29 1.77
CA PRO A 99 -13.72 7.17 2.70
C PRO A 99 -12.29 7.13 3.27
N SER A 100 -12.16 6.70 4.52
CA SER A 100 -10.85 6.48 5.14
C SER A 100 -10.07 5.38 4.42
N ASP A 101 -8.75 5.41 4.53
CA ASP A 101 -7.89 4.38 3.92
C ASP A 101 -8.25 2.98 4.43
N ASP A 102 -8.55 2.83 5.74
CA ASP A 102 -8.91 1.55 6.35
C ASP A 102 -10.23 1.00 5.81
N ARG A 103 -11.21 1.88 5.58
CA ARG A 103 -12.47 1.48 4.95
C ARG A 103 -12.26 1.00 3.52
N LEU A 104 -11.49 1.74 2.72
CA LEU A 104 -11.17 1.32 1.35
C LEU A 104 -10.44 -0.03 1.32
N LEU A 105 -9.49 -0.24 2.23
CA LEU A 105 -8.79 -1.51 2.36
C LEU A 105 -9.75 -2.65 2.69
N HIS A 106 -10.67 -2.42 3.63
CA HIS A 106 -11.67 -3.41 4.04
C HIS A 106 -12.64 -3.75 2.91
N ASP A 107 -13.21 -2.74 2.25
CA ASP A 107 -14.19 -2.91 1.17
C ASP A 107 -13.54 -3.62 -0.04
N ALA A 108 -12.33 -3.20 -0.43
CA ALA A 108 -11.58 -3.85 -1.51
C ALA A 108 -11.24 -5.31 -1.19
N ALA A 109 -10.80 -5.59 0.04
CA ALA A 109 -10.50 -6.94 0.47
C ALA A 109 -11.76 -7.83 0.45
N GLY A 110 -12.90 -7.32 0.88
CA GLY A 110 -14.18 -8.04 0.87
C GLY A 110 -14.62 -8.46 -0.53
N ILE A 111 -14.49 -7.57 -1.52
CA ILE A 111 -14.80 -7.86 -2.93
C ILE A 111 -13.83 -8.92 -3.50
N LEU A 112 -12.54 -8.80 -3.17
CA LEU A 112 -11.50 -9.68 -3.71
C LEU A 112 -11.43 -11.04 -3.00
N ASP A 113 -12.00 -11.20 -1.81
CA ASP A 113 -11.96 -12.46 -1.07
C ASP A 113 -12.53 -13.66 -1.83
N PRO A 114 -13.77 -13.63 -2.38
CA PRO A 114 -14.30 -14.75 -3.15
C PRO A 114 -13.49 -15.02 -4.41
N ILE A 115 -13.06 -13.98 -5.11
CA ILE A 115 -12.24 -14.06 -6.34
C ILE A 115 -10.90 -14.74 -6.04
N SER A 116 -10.22 -14.27 -4.99
CA SER A 116 -8.90 -14.78 -4.61
C SER A 116 -8.92 -16.26 -4.21
N ARG A 117 -9.99 -16.71 -3.54
CA ARG A 117 -10.16 -18.14 -3.20
C ARG A 117 -10.39 -18.97 -4.45
N ARG A 118 -11.26 -18.52 -5.34
CA ARG A 118 -11.59 -19.26 -6.58
C ARG A 118 -10.39 -19.34 -7.52
N MET A 119 -9.69 -18.22 -7.71
CA MET A 119 -8.52 -18.14 -8.59
C MET A 119 -7.21 -18.54 -7.91
N ASN A 120 -7.25 -18.91 -6.63
CA ASN A 120 -6.11 -19.32 -5.83
C ASN A 120 -4.95 -18.29 -5.82
N PHE A 121 -5.27 -17.01 -5.61
CA PHE A 121 -4.23 -16.01 -5.36
C PHE A 121 -3.50 -16.30 -4.06
N SER A 122 -2.19 -16.11 -4.03
CA SER A 122 -1.50 -16.11 -2.75
C SER A 122 -2.00 -14.95 -1.88
N ARG A 123 -1.99 -15.16 -0.56
CA ARG A 123 -2.36 -14.09 0.39
C ARG A 123 -1.56 -12.81 0.15
N LEU A 124 -0.25 -12.97 -0.14
CA LEU A 124 0.64 -11.85 -0.43
C LEU A 124 0.18 -11.08 -1.67
N ASN A 125 -0.13 -11.78 -2.76
CA ASN A 125 -0.59 -11.15 -4.01
C ASN A 125 -1.91 -10.39 -3.79
N LYS A 126 -2.85 -10.94 -2.99
CA LYS A 126 -4.10 -10.25 -2.64
C LYS A 126 -3.83 -8.98 -1.83
N GLU A 127 -2.99 -9.05 -0.81
CA GLU A 127 -2.63 -7.88 0.01
C GLU A 127 -1.96 -6.79 -0.83
N GLN A 128 -1.05 -7.17 -1.73
CA GLN A 128 -0.41 -6.23 -2.67
C GLN A 128 -1.43 -5.58 -3.60
N LEU A 129 -2.31 -6.38 -4.23
CA LEU A 129 -3.38 -5.88 -5.09
C LEU A 129 -4.25 -4.84 -4.38
N VAL A 130 -4.74 -5.17 -3.18
CA VAL A 130 -5.57 -4.26 -2.37
C VAL A 130 -4.82 -2.95 -2.10
N ARG A 131 -3.56 -3.02 -1.69
CA ARG A 131 -2.72 -1.82 -1.40
C ARG A 131 -2.46 -0.99 -2.65
N ILE A 132 -2.19 -1.63 -3.79
CA ILE A 132 -1.99 -0.95 -5.07
C ILE A 132 -3.25 -0.15 -5.43
N LEU A 133 -4.41 -0.80 -5.46
CA LEU A 133 -5.66 -0.17 -5.86
C LEU A 133 -6.08 0.96 -4.91
N THR A 134 -6.06 0.73 -3.60
CA THR A 134 -6.50 1.72 -2.60
C THR A 134 -5.58 2.93 -2.49
N SER A 135 -4.33 2.82 -2.94
CA SER A 135 -3.38 3.93 -2.89
C SER A 135 -3.43 4.87 -4.09
N GLN A 136 -4.15 4.53 -5.18
CA GLN A 136 -4.12 5.28 -6.44
C GLN A 136 -4.45 6.76 -6.29
N ARG A 137 -5.45 7.09 -5.48
CA ARG A 137 -5.82 8.50 -5.19
C ARG A 137 -4.68 9.34 -4.61
N LYS A 138 -3.65 8.68 -4.01
CA LYS A 138 -2.49 9.37 -3.42
C LYS A 138 -1.47 9.82 -4.45
N PHE A 139 -1.51 9.28 -5.65
CA PHE A 139 -0.54 9.59 -6.70
C PHE A 139 -0.91 10.84 -7.51
N ALA A 140 -2.20 11.20 -7.58
CA ALA A 140 -2.63 12.39 -8.28
C ALA A 140 -2.10 13.69 -7.64
N ASN A 141 -1.71 14.65 -8.48
CA ASN A 141 -1.28 15.99 -8.10
C ASN A 141 -0.13 16.04 -7.06
N PRO A 142 1.01 15.38 -7.30
CA PRO A 142 2.14 15.38 -6.36
C PRO A 142 2.68 16.80 -6.10
N ALA A 143 2.66 17.68 -7.09
CA ALA A 143 3.12 19.07 -6.96
C ALA A 143 2.36 19.88 -5.89
N LYS A 144 1.12 19.49 -5.55
CA LYS A 144 0.30 20.14 -4.50
C LYS A 144 0.54 19.55 -3.11
N LYS A 145 1.37 18.52 -2.97
CA LYS A 145 1.60 17.83 -1.69
C LYS A 145 2.85 18.35 -1.00
N PRO A 146 2.86 18.46 0.34
CA PRO A 146 4.05 18.84 1.07
C PRO A 146 5.14 17.75 0.95
N PRO A 147 6.44 18.14 0.95
CA PRO A 147 7.56 17.19 0.76
C PRO A 147 7.55 16.00 1.73
N GLN A 148 7.12 16.23 2.99
CA GLN A 148 7.03 15.16 3.99
C GLN A 148 5.99 14.10 3.61
N ALA A 149 4.85 14.51 3.04
CA ALA A 149 3.81 13.59 2.59
C ALA A 149 4.28 12.76 1.39
N LEU A 150 4.99 13.38 0.44
CA LEU A 150 5.61 12.68 -0.69
C LEU A 150 6.59 11.62 -0.20
N GLN A 151 7.52 12.00 0.69
CA GLN A 151 8.49 11.08 1.26
C GLN A 151 7.83 9.93 2.04
N ALA A 152 6.76 10.20 2.78
CA ALA A 152 6.02 9.17 3.54
C ALA A 152 5.39 8.14 2.60
N ILE A 153 4.87 8.56 1.45
CA ILE A 153 4.31 7.67 0.43
C ILE A 153 5.41 6.84 -0.23
N CYS A 154 6.51 7.47 -0.65
CA CYS A 154 7.64 6.80 -1.29
C CYS A 154 8.32 5.73 -0.41
N ARG A 155 8.20 5.83 0.92
CA ARG A 155 8.76 4.84 1.88
C ARG A 155 7.89 3.61 2.06
N LYS A 156 6.71 3.56 1.47
CA LYS A 156 5.83 2.38 1.57
C LYS A 156 6.35 1.25 0.69
N GLU A 157 6.31 0.01 1.20
CA GLU A 157 6.77 -1.18 0.47
C GLU A 157 6.08 -1.35 -0.88
N TYR A 158 4.79 -1.02 -0.95
CA TYR A 158 3.98 -1.10 -2.16
C TYR A 158 4.13 0.09 -3.11
N PHE A 159 4.94 1.10 -2.76
CA PHE A 159 5.05 2.35 -3.54
C PHE A 159 5.39 2.12 -5.00
N ARG A 160 6.40 1.28 -5.27
CA ARG A 160 6.88 1.02 -6.62
C ARG A 160 5.78 0.38 -7.48
N ASP A 161 5.17 -0.67 -6.96
CA ASP A 161 4.10 -1.39 -7.66
C ASP A 161 2.87 -0.50 -7.89
N ALA A 162 2.52 0.32 -6.89
CA ALA A 162 1.40 1.24 -6.99
C ALA A 162 1.66 2.38 -7.99
N LEU A 163 2.90 2.86 -8.09
CA LEU A 163 3.31 3.86 -9.09
C LEU A 163 3.34 3.26 -10.49
N ASP A 164 3.80 2.01 -10.62
CA ASP A 164 3.81 1.29 -11.89
C ASP A 164 2.38 1.10 -12.43
N PHE A 165 1.44 0.73 -11.56
CA PHE A 165 0.02 0.66 -11.94
C PHE A 165 -0.57 2.04 -12.27
N PHE A 166 -0.21 3.08 -11.52
CA PHE A 166 -0.63 4.46 -11.79
C PHE A 166 -0.19 4.92 -13.19
N GLU A 167 1.04 4.62 -13.58
CA GLU A 167 1.55 4.91 -14.92
C GLU A 167 0.73 4.19 -16.01
N ILE A 168 0.46 2.89 -15.83
CA ILE A 168 -0.37 2.11 -16.75
C ILE A 168 -1.77 2.74 -16.87
N ALA A 169 -2.38 3.13 -15.76
CA ALA A 169 -3.70 3.75 -15.73
C ALA A 169 -3.72 5.13 -16.42
N CYS A 170 -2.69 5.96 -16.23
CA CYS A 170 -2.55 7.24 -16.93
C CYS A 170 -2.46 7.04 -18.44
N LEU A 171 -1.58 6.14 -18.89
CA LEU A 171 -1.43 5.83 -20.32
C LEU A 171 -2.72 5.27 -20.93
N ALA A 172 -3.41 4.39 -20.23
CA ALA A 172 -4.67 3.80 -20.67
C ALA A 172 -5.80 4.83 -20.81
N SER A 173 -5.77 5.87 -19.98
CA SER A 173 -6.78 6.95 -19.98
C SER A 173 -6.37 8.15 -20.83
N GLY A 174 -5.21 8.14 -21.49
CA GLY A 174 -4.68 9.28 -22.25
C GLY A 174 -4.31 10.49 -21.38
N ILE A 175 -4.12 10.28 -20.07
CA ILE A 175 -3.71 11.31 -19.12
C ILE A 175 -2.19 11.46 -19.13
N SER A 176 -1.68 12.69 -18.95
CA SER A 176 -0.23 12.93 -18.85
C SER A 176 0.40 12.10 -17.73
N THR A 177 1.62 11.65 -18.00
CA THR A 177 2.48 10.94 -17.03
C THR A 177 3.43 11.87 -16.26
N ASP A 178 3.22 13.18 -16.28
CA ASP A 178 4.06 14.16 -15.57
C ASP A 178 4.09 13.89 -14.07
N ASP A 179 2.94 13.54 -13.50
CA ASP A 179 2.85 13.15 -12.09
C ASP A 179 3.73 11.94 -11.76
N VAL A 180 3.84 10.97 -12.68
CA VAL A 180 4.73 9.79 -12.52
C VAL A 180 6.19 10.23 -12.50
N ALA A 181 6.59 11.17 -13.38
CA ALA A 181 7.94 11.68 -13.43
C ALA A 181 8.34 12.36 -12.10
N ILE A 182 7.44 13.20 -11.54
CA ILE A 182 7.65 13.85 -10.24
C ILE A 182 7.85 12.79 -9.13
N TRP A 183 7.00 11.76 -9.10
CA TRP A 183 7.13 10.68 -8.09
C TRP A 183 8.45 9.92 -8.21
N ARG A 184 8.92 9.65 -9.43
CA ARG A 184 10.22 9.00 -9.68
C ARG A 184 11.37 9.87 -9.19
N GLU A 185 11.33 11.16 -9.47
CA GLU A 185 12.34 12.11 -9.00
C GLU A 185 12.39 12.16 -7.46
N VAL A 186 11.25 12.29 -6.79
CA VAL A 186 11.17 12.25 -5.33
C VAL A 186 11.74 10.95 -4.77
N ALA A 187 11.43 9.81 -5.38
CA ALA A 187 11.92 8.51 -4.92
C ALA A 187 13.44 8.35 -5.05
N VAL A 188 14.04 8.90 -6.11
CA VAL A 188 15.51 8.90 -6.31
C VAL A 188 16.20 9.79 -5.28
N ASN A 189 15.61 10.94 -4.97
CA ASN A 189 16.18 11.93 -4.05
C ASN A 189 15.89 11.62 -2.57
N LEU A 190 15.21 10.52 -2.25
CA LEU A 190 14.97 10.12 -0.87
C LEU A 190 16.29 9.80 -0.15
N PRO A 191 16.53 10.38 1.04
CA PRO A 191 17.68 9.99 1.85
C PRO A 191 17.53 8.51 2.23
N ARG A 192 18.55 7.72 1.91
CA ARG A 192 18.59 6.29 2.24
C ARG A 192 18.43 6.12 3.75
N PRO A 193 17.50 5.27 4.23
CA PRO A 193 17.39 4.98 5.65
C PRO A 193 18.70 4.31 6.10
N GLY A 194 19.52 4.98 6.93
CA GLY A 194 20.75 4.40 7.46
C GLY A 194 21.92 5.37 7.61
N VAL A 195 21.92 6.52 6.94
CA VAL A 195 22.94 7.55 7.20
C VAL A 195 22.34 8.66 8.04
N GLN A 196 22.03 8.36 9.31
CA GLN A 196 22.02 9.42 10.31
C GLN A 196 23.43 10.00 10.32
N ARG A 197 23.63 11.13 9.66
CA ARG A 197 24.75 12.02 9.99
C ARG A 197 24.60 12.31 11.49
N ARG A 198 25.32 11.57 12.34
CA ARG A 198 25.56 11.97 13.71
C ARG A 198 26.07 13.39 13.59
N GLY A 199 25.21 14.37 13.81
CA GLY A 199 25.62 15.74 13.96
C GLY A 199 26.68 15.74 15.04
N VAL A 200 27.90 15.99 14.66
CA VAL A 200 28.99 16.29 15.60
C VAL A 200 28.50 17.51 16.35
N ARG A 201 27.97 17.26 17.53
CA ARG A 201 27.64 18.28 18.50
C ARG A 201 28.99 18.86 18.93
N VAL A 202 29.46 19.89 18.19
CA VAL A 202 30.61 20.66 18.61
C VAL A 202 30.24 21.22 19.97
N ARG A 203 30.79 20.59 20.99
CA ARG A 203 30.75 21.04 22.38
C ARG A 203 31.55 22.34 22.38
N ARG A 204 30.87 23.49 22.28
CA ARG A 204 31.50 24.77 22.55
C ARG A 204 31.96 24.70 23.99
N LYS A 205 33.28 24.61 24.14
CA LYS A 205 34.03 24.71 25.39
C LYS A 205 33.72 26.10 25.95
N GLY A 206 32.79 26.17 26.88
CA GLY A 206 32.53 27.41 27.61
C GLY A 206 33.75 27.82 28.42
N GLU A 207 34.10 29.05 28.27
CA GLU A 207 35.15 29.75 29.03
C GLU A 207 34.98 29.51 30.53
N ALA A 208 36.11 29.15 31.15
CA ALA A 208 36.22 28.99 32.60
C ALA A 208 36.14 30.37 33.27
N ARG A 209 35.17 30.53 34.15
CA ARG A 209 35.15 31.63 35.13
C ARG A 209 36.00 31.24 36.33
N PRO A 210 36.84 32.14 36.87
CA PRO A 210 37.74 31.82 37.98
C PRO A 210 36.99 31.55 39.26
N ALA A 211 37.46 30.57 40.03
CA ALA A 211 36.96 30.19 41.33
C ALA A 211 37.49 31.12 42.41
N GLU A 212 36.64 31.69 43.23
CA GLU A 212 36.98 32.25 44.54
C GLU A 212 36.95 31.16 45.64
N PRO A 213 37.85 31.21 46.60
CA PRO A 213 37.94 30.19 47.65
C PRO A 213 36.98 30.49 48.81
N LYS A 214 36.18 29.53 49.24
CA LYS A 214 35.51 29.55 50.54
C LYS A 214 36.06 28.45 51.43
N GLN A 215 36.40 28.90 52.60
CA GLN A 215 36.99 28.25 53.74
C GLN A 215 36.21 27.08 54.29
N ALA A 216 36.98 26.17 54.86
CA ALA A 216 36.55 25.01 55.62
C ALA A 216 35.93 25.39 56.97
N GLU A 217 34.90 24.64 57.35
CA GLU A 217 34.62 24.31 58.77
C GLU A 217 33.77 23.06 58.85
N ASN A 218 34.30 22.04 59.51
CA ASN A 218 33.67 20.88 60.10
C ASN A 218 33.33 21.18 61.55
N PRO A 219 32.57 20.42 62.36
CA PRO A 219 32.23 18.98 62.22
C PRO A 219 30.78 18.63 62.68
N ALA A 220 30.52 17.28 62.55
CA ALA A 220 29.41 16.47 62.94
C ALA A 220 28.91 16.63 64.45
N PRO A 221 27.90 15.85 64.99
CA PRO A 221 27.33 14.59 64.48
C PRO A 221 25.80 14.37 64.78
N SER A 222 25.38 13.16 64.44
CA SER A 222 24.30 12.33 65.05
C SER A 222 22.83 12.55 64.69
N GLY A 223 22.25 11.48 64.17
CA GLY A 223 21.08 10.89 64.83
C GLY A 223 19.87 10.62 63.97
N GLU A 224 19.53 9.34 63.89
CA GLU A 224 18.19 8.74 63.83
C GLU A 224 17.51 8.45 62.48
N THR A 225 17.54 7.25 62.22
CA THR A 225 16.62 6.13 61.79
C THR A 225 15.20 6.45 61.35
N ALA A 226 14.87 5.84 60.21
CA ALA A 226 13.65 5.09 59.80
C ALA A 226 12.46 5.87 59.22
N PRO A 227 11.51 5.15 58.52
CA PRO A 227 11.56 3.85 57.87
C PRO A 227 11.00 3.83 56.43
N ALA A 228 11.25 2.73 55.76
CA ALA A 228 10.82 2.35 54.41
C ALA A 228 9.29 2.32 54.20
N LYS A 229 8.82 2.92 53.11
CA LYS A 229 7.44 2.73 52.61
C LYS A 229 7.35 1.57 51.64
N LYS A 230 6.60 0.51 52.03
CA LYS A 230 6.25 -0.69 51.29
C LYS A 230 5.40 -0.35 50.05
N LYS A 231 5.84 -0.85 48.90
CA LYS A 231 5.03 -0.89 47.66
C LYS A 231 3.92 -1.92 47.80
N ARG A 232 2.66 -1.50 47.70
CA ARG A 232 1.48 -2.35 47.64
C ARG A 232 1.38 -3.01 46.26
N ARG A 233 1.47 -4.35 46.22
CA ARG A 233 1.07 -5.21 45.12
C ARG A 233 -0.45 -5.20 45.00
N ARG A 234 -0.99 -4.81 43.82
CA ARG A 234 -2.40 -5.03 43.50
C ARG A 234 -2.54 -6.44 42.90
N GLY A 235 -3.34 -7.30 43.54
CA GLY A 235 -3.72 -8.63 43.08
C GLY A 235 -4.84 -8.61 42.02
N PRO A 236 -5.07 -9.74 41.33
CA PRO A 236 -5.97 -9.81 40.17
C PRO A 236 -7.44 -9.84 40.61
N ARG A 237 -8.28 -9.07 39.87
CA ARG A 237 -9.75 -9.05 40.00
C ARG A 237 -10.34 -10.36 39.48
N ARG A 238 -11.06 -11.10 40.32
CA ARG A 238 -11.95 -12.24 40.02
C ARG A 238 -13.14 -11.74 39.18
N ARG A 239 -13.49 -12.47 38.12
CA ARG A 239 -14.74 -12.39 37.38
C ARG A 239 -15.89 -13.01 38.20
N PRO A 240 -17.09 -12.48 38.18
CA PRO A 240 -18.25 -13.17 38.73
C PRO A 240 -18.79 -14.24 37.73
N ARG A 241 -19.10 -15.39 38.25
CA ARG A 241 -19.90 -16.46 37.63
C ARG A 241 -21.35 -15.99 37.67
N THR A 242 -22.03 -16.09 36.53
CA THR A 242 -23.50 -16.08 36.49
C THR A 242 -23.96 -17.51 36.28
N ASP A 243 -24.57 -18.09 37.30
CA ASP A 243 -25.43 -19.28 37.22
C ASP A 243 -26.73 -18.83 36.56
N THR A 244 -27.18 -19.61 35.60
CA THR A 244 -28.56 -19.53 35.08
C THR A 244 -29.17 -20.89 35.25
N ALA A 245 -30.13 -20.96 36.12
CA ALA A 245 -31.13 -22.03 36.18
C ALA A 245 -32.39 -21.54 35.45
N GLU A 246 -33.01 -22.48 34.79
CA GLU A 246 -34.31 -22.72 34.17
C GLU A 246 -34.41 -22.55 32.68
#